data_7ca3bee4402247f2592f4072a7232c42
#
_entry.id   7ca3bee4402247f2592f4072a7232c42
#
_cell.length_a   1.000
_cell.length_b   1.000
_cell.length_c   1.000
_cell.angle_alpha   90.00
_cell.angle_beta   90.00
_cell.angle_gamma   90.00
#
_symmetry.space_group_name_H-M   'P 1'
#
loop_
_entity.id
_entity.type
_entity.pdbx_description
1 polymer ?
#
loop_
_entity_poly.entity_id
_entity_poly.type
_entity_poly.pdbx_seq_one_letter_code
_entity_poly.pdbx_strand_id
1 'polypeptide(L)'
;FTFGFDIEIERLAEGHRDGIDGMIAAVGERLPYADNSVDVILSNEVLEHVDDDRASAREIVRVLRPGGRAVIFAPNRLYFFETHGIYWRGQYRFGNKPFVNWLPDRARNRLAPHVRAYTAGQLRGLFDGTSSRVVSHTQIYGGFDNLVRRLGGAGRALRAFWQGLERTPARAFGISHVLVVEKTA
;
A
#
# COMPACT_ATOMS: atom_id res chain seq x y z
N PHE A 1 -0.68 15.46 17.02
CA PHE A 1 -1.31 14.21 17.48
C PHE A 1 -1.32 13.21 16.35
N THR A 2 -1.04 11.94 16.66
CA THR A 2 -1.03 10.82 15.73
C THR A 2 -2.13 9.84 16.12
N PHE A 3 -3.01 9.52 15.17
CA PHE A 3 -4.05 8.54 15.36
C PHE A 3 -3.89 7.42 14.36
N GLY A 4 -4.17 6.19 14.79
CA GLY A 4 -4.21 5.02 13.94
C GLY A 4 -5.60 4.40 13.89
N PHE A 5 -5.88 3.66 12.84
CA PHE A 5 -7.04 2.79 12.78
C PHE A 5 -6.66 1.45 12.15
N ASP A 6 -7.31 0.41 12.59
CA ASP A 6 -7.22 -0.93 12.02
C ASP A 6 -8.57 -1.64 12.25
N ILE A 7 -8.86 -2.66 11.45
CA ILE A 7 -10.02 -3.53 11.66
C ILE A 7 -9.73 -4.60 12.73
N GLU A 8 -8.44 -4.95 12.92
CA GLU A 8 -8.01 -5.96 13.87
C GLU A 8 -7.70 -5.35 15.24
N ILE A 9 -8.45 -5.76 16.27
CA ILE A 9 -8.33 -5.22 17.64
C ILE A 9 -6.93 -5.48 18.22
N GLU A 10 -6.31 -6.61 17.89
CA GLU A 10 -4.95 -6.95 18.34
C GLU A 10 -3.92 -5.92 17.87
N ARG A 11 -4.02 -5.45 16.64
CA ARG A 11 -3.14 -4.41 16.08
C ARG A 11 -3.36 -3.03 16.71
N LEU A 12 -4.59 -2.75 17.14
CA LEU A 12 -4.87 -1.51 17.89
C LEU A 12 -4.10 -1.47 19.21
N ALA A 13 -4.00 -2.60 19.91
CA ALA A 13 -3.24 -2.71 21.16
C ALA A 13 -1.73 -2.55 20.94
N GLU A 14 -1.20 -3.01 19.81
CA GLU A 14 0.21 -2.83 19.44
C GLU A 14 0.52 -1.36 19.13
N GLY A 15 -0.29 -0.70 18.32
CA GLY A 15 -0.12 0.71 17.96
C GLY A 15 -0.10 1.64 19.18
N HIS A 16 -0.91 1.34 20.19
CA HIS A 16 -0.90 2.10 21.44
C HIS A 16 0.43 1.97 22.22
N ARG A 17 1.08 0.80 22.16
CA ARG A 17 2.42 0.60 22.75
C ARG A 17 3.52 1.34 21.99
N ASP A 18 3.34 1.58 20.69
CA ASP A 18 4.30 2.26 19.83
C ASP A 18 4.20 3.80 19.89
N GLY A 19 3.40 4.33 20.83
CA GLY A 19 3.31 5.77 21.09
C GLY A 19 2.35 6.52 20.17
N ILE A 20 1.39 5.84 19.55
CA ILE A 20 0.27 6.47 18.83
C ILE A 20 -0.72 7.03 19.86
N ASP A 21 -1.11 8.31 19.72
CA ASP A 21 -1.96 9.02 20.67
C ASP A 21 -3.36 8.40 20.83
N GLY A 22 -3.89 7.80 19.78
CA GLY A 22 -5.16 7.09 19.81
C GLY A 22 -5.31 6.06 18.70
N MET A 23 -5.92 4.92 19.03
CA MET A 23 -6.21 3.84 18.09
C MET A 23 -7.72 3.58 18.06
N ILE A 24 -8.30 3.44 16.87
CA ILE A 24 -9.74 3.29 16.67
C ILE A 24 -10.00 2.10 15.75
N ALA A 25 -10.95 1.24 16.12
CA ALA A 25 -11.43 0.17 15.23
C ALA A 25 -12.28 0.79 14.11
N ALA A 26 -11.82 0.67 12.87
CA ALA A 26 -12.51 1.22 11.72
C ALA A 26 -12.13 0.50 10.43
N VAL A 27 -13.02 0.62 9.42
CA VAL A 27 -12.75 0.17 8.05
C VAL A 27 -12.33 1.37 7.18
N GLY A 28 -11.52 1.10 6.15
CA GLY A 28 -11.02 2.14 5.27
C GLY A 28 -12.11 2.90 4.51
N GLU A 29 -13.24 2.26 4.25
CA GLU A 29 -14.41 2.81 3.56
C GLU A 29 -15.22 3.81 4.40
N ARG A 30 -14.97 3.86 5.71
CA ARG A 30 -15.67 4.75 6.64
C ARG A 30 -14.75 5.13 7.80
N LEU A 31 -13.97 6.18 7.59
CA LEU A 31 -13.03 6.68 8.59
C LEU A 31 -13.76 7.46 9.70
N PRO A 32 -13.40 7.24 10.98
CA PRO A 32 -14.07 7.84 12.13
C PRO A 32 -13.62 9.28 12.40
N TYR A 33 -13.31 10.03 11.36
CA TYR A 33 -12.84 11.42 11.43
C TYR A 33 -13.80 12.35 10.69
N ALA A 34 -13.91 13.58 11.17
CA ALA A 34 -14.71 14.60 10.52
C ALA A 34 -14.12 15.00 9.16
N ASP A 35 -14.93 15.59 8.31
CA ASP A 35 -14.48 16.19 7.06
C ASP A 35 -13.43 17.27 7.35
N ASN A 36 -12.38 17.34 6.53
CA ASN A 36 -11.36 18.40 6.60
C ASN A 36 -10.63 18.49 7.96
N SER A 37 -10.43 17.37 8.65
CA SER A 37 -9.88 17.35 10.01
C SER A 37 -8.45 16.82 10.10
N VAL A 38 -7.92 16.19 9.05
CA VAL A 38 -6.63 15.49 9.07
C VAL A 38 -5.63 16.17 8.16
N ASP A 39 -4.41 16.39 8.64
CA ASP A 39 -3.32 17.03 7.90
C ASP A 39 -2.64 16.07 6.93
N VAL A 40 -2.32 14.87 7.43
CA VAL A 40 -1.56 13.85 6.71
C VAL A 40 -2.15 12.48 7.01
N ILE A 41 -2.29 11.66 5.98
CA ILE A 41 -2.64 10.25 6.08
C ILE A 41 -1.50 9.41 5.54
N LEU A 42 -1.11 8.38 6.28
CA LEU A 42 -0.30 7.27 5.79
C LEU A 42 -1.19 6.04 5.64
N SER A 43 -1.35 5.57 4.41
CA SER A 43 -2.00 4.30 4.08
C SER A 43 -0.93 3.33 3.57
N ASN A 44 -0.54 2.41 4.44
CA ASN A 44 0.55 1.49 4.15
C ASN A 44 0.02 0.07 3.98
N GLU A 45 -0.04 -0.40 2.73
CA GLU A 45 -0.54 -1.74 2.38
C GLU A 45 -1.95 -1.99 2.98
N VAL A 46 -2.90 -1.09 2.68
CA VAL A 46 -4.30 -1.14 3.17
C VAL A 46 -5.29 -1.27 2.03
N LEU A 47 -5.14 -0.46 0.96
CA LEU A 47 -6.12 -0.37 -0.13
C LEU A 47 -6.35 -1.68 -0.88
N GLU A 48 -5.36 -2.56 -0.89
CA GLU A 48 -5.45 -3.88 -1.50
C GLU A 48 -6.33 -4.87 -0.75
N HIS A 49 -6.59 -4.61 0.53
CA HIS A 49 -7.35 -5.49 1.43
C HIS A 49 -8.78 -5.06 1.71
N VAL A 50 -9.12 -3.79 1.46
CA VAL A 50 -10.47 -3.25 1.69
C VAL A 50 -11.50 -3.82 0.71
N ASP A 51 -12.77 -3.81 1.06
CA ASP A 51 -13.85 -4.31 0.18
C ASP A 51 -14.04 -3.38 -1.03
N ASP A 52 -14.10 -2.06 -0.82
CA ASP A 52 -14.22 -1.03 -1.86
C ASP A 52 -13.06 -0.01 -1.76
N ASP A 53 -12.03 -0.20 -2.58
CA ASP A 53 -10.85 0.66 -2.64
C ASP A 53 -11.17 2.09 -3.12
N ARG A 54 -12.21 2.25 -3.97
CA ARG A 54 -12.68 3.58 -4.39
C ARG A 54 -13.43 4.30 -3.26
N ALA A 55 -14.21 3.58 -2.45
CA ALA A 55 -14.84 4.17 -1.27
C ALA A 55 -13.77 4.62 -0.26
N SER A 56 -12.75 3.79 -0.03
CA SER A 56 -11.63 4.13 0.83
C SER A 56 -10.85 5.36 0.32
N ALA A 57 -10.61 5.45 -1.00
CA ALA A 57 -9.97 6.63 -1.59
C ALA A 57 -10.81 7.91 -1.39
N ARG A 58 -12.16 7.83 -1.54
CA ARG A 58 -13.06 8.95 -1.25
C ARG A 58 -13.01 9.36 0.22
N GLU A 59 -12.99 8.41 1.14
CA GLU A 59 -12.89 8.67 2.58
C GLU A 59 -11.56 9.33 2.96
N ILE A 60 -10.44 8.85 2.40
CA ILE A 60 -9.14 9.50 2.56
C ILE A 60 -9.23 10.98 2.17
N VAL A 61 -9.79 11.28 1.00
CA VAL A 61 -9.92 12.67 0.55
C VAL A 61 -10.94 13.46 1.38
N ARG A 62 -12.05 12.85 1.82
CA ARG A 62 -13.05 13.50 2.67
C ARG A 62 -12.43 14.05 3.95
N VAL A 63 -11.68 13.22 4.67
CA VAL A 63 -11.13 13.58 5.99
C VAL A 63 -9.93 14.51 5.91
N LEU A 64 -9.16 14.47 4.81
CA LEU A 64 -8.07 15.43 4.61
C LEU A 64 -8.58 16.86 4.57
N ARG A 65 -7.90 17.80 5.23
CA ARG A 65 -8.13 19.22 5.04
C ARG A 65 -7.67 19.69 3.67
N PRO A 66 -8.16 20.81 3.12
CA PRO A 66 -7.59 21.42 1.93
C PRO A 66 -6.08 21.62 2.06
N GLY A 67 -5.29 21.16 1.08
CA GLY A 67 -3.83 21.14 1.14
C GLY A 67 -3.23 19.98 1.95
N GLY A 68 -4.05 19.19 2.66
CA GLY A 68 -3.62 17.96 3.35
C GLY A 68 -3.23 16.87 2.35
N ARG A 69 -2.37 15.94 2.77
CA ARG A 69 -1.79 14.91 1.89
C ARG A 69 -2.00 13.51 2.41
N ALA A 70 -2.25 12.59 1.48
CA ALA A 70 -2.13 11.16 1.75
C ALA A 70 -0.91 10.58 1.06
N VAL A 71 -0.12 9.80 1.80
CA VAL A 71 0.97 8.97 1.29
C VAL A 71 0.48 7.53 1.30
N ILE A 72 0.45 6.90 0.13
CA ILE A 72 -0.17 5.60 -0.08
C ILE A 72 0.86 4.63 -0.61
N PHE A 73 1.05 3.54 0.11
CA PHE A 73 1.78 2.37 -0.35
C PHE A 73 0.77 1.30 -0.76
N ALA A 74 1.01 0.69 -1.92
CA ALA A 74 0.15 -0.39 -2.44
C ALA A 74 0.94 -1.32 -3.36
N PRO A 75 0.60 -2.62 -3.41
CA PRO A 75 1.34 -3.61 -4.19
C PRO A 75 1.33 -3.30 -5.68
N ASN A 76 2.51 -3.42 -6.29
CA ASN A 76 2.69 -3.17 -7.71
C ASN A 76 2.42 -4.43 -8.54
N ARG A 77 1.48 -4.31 -9.48
CA ARG A 77 1.11 -5.36 -10.41
C ARG A 77 2.25 -5.86 -11.29
N LEU A 78 3.25 -5.02 -11.54
CA LEU A 78 4.41 -5.38 -12.37
C LEU A 78 5.54 -6.04 -11.57
N TYR A 79 5.44 -6.09 -10.24
CA TYR A 79 6.44 -6.79 -9.44
C TYR A 79 6.43 -8.30 -9.73
N PHE A 80 7.61 -8.91 -9.76
CA PHE A 80 7.80 -10.30 -10.18
C PHE A 80 7.11 -11.33 -9.28
N PHE A 81 6.84 -10.99 -8.03
CA PHE A 81 6.28 -11.91 -7.05
C PHE A 81 4.95 -11.39 -6.50
N GLU A 82 3.98 -12.29 -6.30
CA GLU A 82 2.87 -12.07 -5.39
C GLU A 82 3.38 -12.38 -3.97
N THR A 83 3.35 -11.38 -3.10
CA THR A 83 3.98 -11.45 -1.77
C THR A 83 3.04 -11.92 -0.67
N HIS A 84 1.72 -11.82 -0.87
CA HIS A 84 0.69 -12.21 0.09
C HIS A 84 0.32 -13.69 0.00
N GLY A 85 0.93 -14.45 -0.90
CA GLY A 85 0.61 -15.85 -1.11
C GLY A 85 -0.59 -16.08 -2.02
N ILE A 86 -0.95 -17.35 -2.21
CA ILE A 86 -2.03 -17.77 -3.10
C ILE A 86 -2.86 -18.89 -2.51
N TYR A 87 -4.09 -19.06 -3.02
CA TYR A 87 -4.86 -20.27 -2.87
C TYR A 87 -4.58 -21.24 -4.03
N TRP A 88 -4.10 -22.43 -3.70
CA TRP A 88 -3.85 -23.48 -4.66
C TRP A 88 -4.58 -24.76 -4.26
N ARG A 89 -5.50 -25.23 -5.10
CA ARG A 89 -6.36 -26.40 -4.81
C ARG A 89 -7.09 -26.28 -3.47
N GLY A 90 -7.62 -25.09 -3.15
CA GLY A 90 -8.36 -24.82 -1.93
C GLY A 90 -7.50 -24.59 -0.68
N GLN A 91 -6.16 -24.68 -0.79
CA GLN A 91 -5.25 -24.45 0.33
C GLN A 91 -4.51 -23.12 0.16
N TYR A 92 -4.47 -22.32 1.22
CA TYR A 92 -3.66 -21.12 1.27
C TYR A 92 -2.17 -21.46 1.39
N ARG A 93 -1.35 -20.85 0.55
CA ARG A 93 0.10 -21.01 0.53
C ARG A 93 0.78 -19.66 0.62
N PHE A 94 1.19 -19.30 1.81
CA PHE A 94 1.92 -18.08 2.08
C PHE A 94 3.27 -18.00 1.35
N GLY A 95 3.79 -16.79 1.20
CA GLY A 95 5.12 -16.46 0.68
C GLY A 95 5.12 -16.15 -0.83
N ASN A 96 6.26 -15.67 -1.28
CA ASN A 96 6.46 -15.14 -2.61
C ASN A 96 6.17 -16.18 -3.71
N LYS A 97 5.24 -15.84 -4.61
CA LYS A 97 4.86 -16.68 -5.75
C LYS A 97 5.27 -15.97 -7.05
N PRO A 98 6.23 -16.54 -7.81
CA PRO A 98 6.74 -15.87 -9.00
C PRO A 98 5.65 -15.73 -10.08
N PHE A 99 5.64 -14.61 -10.78
CA PHE A 99 4.85 -14.30 -11.97
C PHE A 99 3.32 -14.33 -11.81
N VAL A 100 2.79 -14.57 -10.61
CA VAL A 100 1.34 -14.56 -10.36
C VAL A 100 0.73 -13.20 -10.68
N ASN A 101 1.43 -12.13 -10.36
CA ASN A 101 0.99 -10.78 -10.67
C ASN A 101 0.90 -10.48 -12.18
N TRP A 102 1.54 -11.25 -13.03
CA TRP A 102 1.53 -11.07 -14.49
C TRP A 102 0.46 -11.90 -15.20
N LEU A 103 -0.24 -12.75 -14.48
CA LEU A 103 -1.37 -13.48 -15.04
C LEU A 103 -2.53 -12.52 -15.40
N PRO A 104 -3.37 -12.88 -16.39
CA PRO A 104 -4.62 -12.18 -16.62
C PRO A 104 -5.46 -12.09 -15.34
N ASP A 105 -6.22 -11.01 -15.16
CA ASP A 105 -6.95 -10.72 -13.91
C ASP A 105 -7.82 -11.87 -13.41
N ARG A 106 -8.54 -12.55 -14.30
CA ARG A 106 -9.37 -13.70 -13.93
C ARG A 106 -8.56 -14.82 -13.29
N ALA A 107 -7.36 -15.11 -13.80
CA ALA A 107 -6.49 -16.16 -13.28
C ALA A 107 -5.81 -15.72 -11.98
N ARG A 108 -5.29 -14.48 -11.94
CA ARG A 108 -4.68 -13.91 -10.74
C ARG A 108 -5.68 -13.85 -9.59
N ASN A 109 -6.86 -13.29 -9.81
CA ASN A 109 -7.86 -13.10 -8.76
C ASN A 109 -8.45 -14.43 -8.26
N ARG A 110 -8.37 -15.50 -9.06
CA ARG A 110 -8.69 -16.85 -8.58
C ARG A 110 -7.59 -17.41 -7.65
N LEU A 111 -6.34 -17.05 -7.89
CA LEU A 111 -5.22 -17.49 -7.06
C LEU A 111 -5.04 -16.60 -5.81
N ALA A 112 -5.22 -15.30 -5.94
CA ALA A 112 -5.06 -14.34 -4.84
C ALA A 112 -6.32 -13.45 -4.70
N PRO A 113 -7.49 -14.04 -4.31
CA PRO A 113 -8.74 -13.29 -4.20
C PRO A 113 -8.77 -12.32 -3.00
N HIS A 114 -7.88 -12.51 -2.05
CA HIS A 114 -7.82 -11.79 -0.77
C HIS A 114 -6.97 -10.51 -0.84
N VAL A 115 -6.35 -10.22 -1.98
CA VAL A 115 -5.46 -9.06 -2.13
C VAL A 115 -5.47 -8.54 -3.57
N ARG A 116 -5.48 -7.22 -3.73
CA ARG A 116 -5.31 -6.57 -5.02
C ARG A 116 -3.83 -6.26 -5.28
N ALA A 117 -3.48 -6.07 -6.54
CA ALA A 117 -2.24 -5.43 -6.96
C ALA A 117 -2.58 -4.48 -8.09
N TYR A 118 -1.98 -3.31 -8.09
CA TYR A 118 -2.37 -2.21 -8.97
C TYR A 118 -1.32 -1.95 -10.04
N THR A 119 -1.76 -1.60 -11.22
CA THR A 119 -0.92 -0.83 -12.15
C THR A 119 -0.91 0.64 -11.72
N ALA A 120 0.07 1.41 -12.19
CA ALA A 120 0.15 2.83 -11.88
C ALA A 120 -1.12 3.61 -12.28
N GLY A 121 -1.75 3.23 -13.39
CA GLY A 121 -3.01 3.84 -13.85
C GLY A 121 -4.18 3.48 -12.95
N GLN A 122 -4.30 2.22 -12.56
CA GLN A 122 -5.37 1.76 -11.67
C GLN A 122 -5.31 2.45 -10.31
N LEU A 123 -4.12 2.52 -9.69
CA LEU A 123 -3.98 3.15 -8.37
C LEU A 123 -4.32 4.65 -8.42
N ARG A 124 -3.84 5.39 -9.44
CA ARG A 124 -4.23 6.80 -9.62
C ARG A 124 -5.72 6.95 -9.87
N GLY A 125 -6.30 6.07 -10.68
CA GLY A 125 -7.72 6.09 -11.02
C GLY A 125 -8.68 5.87 -9.85
N LEU A 126 -8.19 5.41 -8.67
CA LEU A 126 -9.01 5.36 -7.45
C LEU A 126 -9.43 6.76 -6.98
N PHE A 127 -8.62 7.77 -7.30
CA PHE A 127 -8.83 9.17 -6.90
C PHE A 127 -9.54 10.00 -7.97
N ASP A 128 -9.89 9.41 -9.13
CA ASP A 128 -10.63 10.12 -10.17
C ASP A 128 -12.02 10.53 -9.66
N GLY A 129 -12.40 11.79 -9.93
CA GLY A 129 -13.66 12.37 -9.48
C GLY A 129 -13.67 12.80 -8.00
N THR A 130 -12.55 12.69 -7.28
CA THR A 130 -12.39 13.30 -5.95
C THR A 130 -11.79 14.69 -6.05
N SER A 131 -11.98 15.53 -5.00
CA SER A 131 -11.32 16.83 -4.89
C SER A 131 -9.85 16.68 -4.53
N SER A 132 -9.07 15.99 -5.34
CA SER A 132 -7.64 15.77 -5.10
C SER A 132 -6.80 15.81 -6.37
N ARG A 133 -5.50 15.97 -6.20
CA ARG A 133 -4.52 15.90 -7.29
C ARG A 133 -3.36 14.98 -6.91
N VAL A 134 -2.81 14.28 -7.88
CA VAL A 134 -1.57 13.52 -7.69
C VAL A 134 -0.39 14.49 -7.65
N VAL A 135 0.34 14.46 -6.54
CA VAL A 135 1.55 15.28 -6.33
C VAL A 135 2.79 14.50 -6.80
N SER A 136 2.86 13.22 -6.47
CA SER A 136 3.98 12.35 -6.81
C SER A 136 3.51 10.90 -6.95
N HIS A 137 4.12 10.16 -7.86
CA HIS A 137 3.92 8.74 -7.98
C HIS A 137 5.22 8.07 -8.44
N THR A 138 5.71 7.16 -7.64
CA THR A 138 6.88 6.34 -7.95
C THR A 138 6.66 4.89 -7.55
N GLN A 139 7.60 4.03 -7.86
CA GLN A 139 7.67 2.66 -7.37
C GLN A 139 9.00 2.47 -6.65
N ILE A 140 8.99 1.67 -5.61
CA ILE A 140 10.16 1.37 -4.79
C ILE A 140 10.40 -0.13 -4.70
N TYR A 141 11.66 -0.48 -4.49
CA TYR A 141 12.06 -1.83 -4.11
C TYR A 141 12.07 -1.96 -2.57
N GLY A 142 11.97 -3.18 -2.08
CA GLY A 142 11.97 -3.44 -0.64
C GLY A 142 13.28 -3.08 0.06
N GLY A 143 13.23 -2.95 1.38
CA GLY A 143 14.41 -2.66 2.21
C GLY A 143 15.41 -3.82 2.29
N PHE A 144 15.01 -5.05 1.95
CA PHE A 144 15.84 -6.26 1.99
C PHE A 144 16.53 -6.50 3.34
N ASP A 145 15.94 -6.06 4.46
CA ASP A 145 16.57 -6.08 5.78
C ASP A 145 16.97 -7.48 6.23
N ASN A 146 16.15 -8.49 5.93
CA ASN A 146 16.48 -9.89 6.20
C ASN A 146 17.72 -10.36 5.42
N LEU A 147 17.85 -9.91 4.17
CA LEU A 147 18.98 -10.24 3.31
C LEU A 147 20.25 -9.52 3.81
N VAL A 148 20.13 -8.25 4.18
CA VAL A 148 21.23 -7.47 4.77
C VAL A 148 21.70 -8.12 6.08
N ARG A 149 20.78 -8.53 6.93
CA ARG A 149 21.10 -9.20 8.20
C ARG A 149 21.84 -10.53 7.98
N ARG A 150 21.46 -11.30 6.96
CA ARG A 150 22.08 -12.62 6.66
C ARG A 150 23.42 -12.49 5.94
N LEU A 151 23.57 -11.57 5.01
CA LEU A 151 24.71 -11.46 4.10
C LEU A 151 25.63 -10.28 4.43
N GLY A 152 25.35 -9.48 5.44
CA GLY A 152 26.20 -8.36 5.87
C GLY A 152 26.52 -7.39 4.72
N GLY A 153 27.80 -7.25 4.39
CA GLY A 153 28.29 -6.35 3.33
C GLY A 153 27.71 -6.64 1.96
N ALA A 154 27.65 -7.91 1.57
CA ALA A 154 27.09 -8.33 0.29
C ALA A 154 25.58 -8.01 0.22
N GLY A 155 24.83 -8.20 1.32
CA GLY A 155 23.42 -7.82 1.40
C GLY A 155 23.22 -6.30 1.26
N ARG A 156 24.10 -5.48 1.85
CA ARG A 156 24.07 -4.01 1.67
C ARG A 156 24.34 -3.60 0.21
N ALA A 157 25.31 -4.21 -0.43
CA ALA A 157 25.63 -3.93 -1.84
C ALA A 157 24.43 -4.30 -2.75
N LEU A 158 23.81 -5.45 -2.52
CA LEU A 158 22.64 -5.89 -3.29
C LEU A 158 21.44 -4.96 -3.06
N ARG A 159 21.19 -4.53 -1.81
CA ARG A 159 20.16 -3.52 -1.51
C ARG A 159 20.43 -2.22 -2.26
N ALA A 160 21.66 -1.70 -2.20
CA ALA A 160 22.04 -0.47 -2.88
C ALA A 160 21.85 -0.58 -4.41
N PHE A 161 22.17 -1.73 -5.00
CA PHE A 161 21.91 -1.99 -6.42
C PHE A 161 20.41 -1.88 -6.74
N TRP A 162 19.54 -2.60 -6.03
CA TRP A 162 18.09 -2.56 -6.25
C TRP A 162 17.51 -1.16 -6.04
N GLN A 163 17.90 -0.49 -4.96
CA GLN A 163 17.47 0.89 -4.70
C GLN A 163 18.01 1.89 -5.75
N GLY A 164 19.18 1.59 -6.33
CA GLY A 164 19.69 2.38 -7.46
C GLY A 164 18.79 2.32 -8.69
N LEU A 165 18.10 1.19 -8.92
CA LEU A 165 17.15 1.03 -10.01
C LEU A 165 15.90 1.93 -9.86
N GLU A 166 15.59 2.40 -8.65
CA GLU A 166 14.46 3.31 -8.42
C GLU A 166 14.61 4.65 -9.16
N ARG A 167 15.85 5.02 -9.49
CA ARG A 167 16.18 6.23 -10.26
C ARG A 167 16.15 6.01 -11.78
N THR A 168 15.80 4.82 -12.22
CA THR A 168 15.75 4.41 -13.63
C THR A 168 14.34 3.99 -14.02
N PRO A 169 14.04 3.79 -15.32
CA PRO A 169 12.77 3.19 -15.74
C PRO A 169 12.48 1.81 -15.13
N ALA A 170 13.51 1.08 -14.68
CA ALA A 170 13.35 -0.23 -14.03
C ALA A 170 12.57 -0.15 -12.70
N ARG A 171 12.42 1.05 -12.09
CA ARG A 171 11.52 1.27 -10.95
C ARG A 171 10.11 0.73 -11.19
N ALA A 172 9.65 0.70 -12.45
CA ALA A 172 8.33 0.15 -12.80
C ALA A 172 8.10 -1.27 -12.28
N PHE A 173 9.17 -2.03 -12.03
CA PHE A 173 9.14 -3.38 -11.45
C PHE A 173 9.38 -3.41 -9.93
N GLY A 174 9.36 -2.27 -9.26
CA GLY A 174 9.46 -2.18 -7.80
C GLY A 174 8.30 -2.92 -7.12
N ILE A 175 8.50 -3.27 -5.85
CA ILE A 175 7.54 -4.08 -5.08
C ILE A 175 6.25 -3.31 -4.80
N SER A 176 6.36 -2.03 -4.46
CA SER A 176 5.22 -1.21 -4.06
C SER A 176 5.22 0.13 -4.78
N HIS A 177 4.03 0.64 -5.05
CA HIS A 177 3.81 2.03 -5.41
C HIS A 177 3.97 2.92 -4.17
N VAL A 178 4.47 4.13 -4.38
CA VAL A 178 4.36 5.25 -3.44
C VAL A 178 3.62 6.36 -4.17
N LEU A 179 2.38 6.56 -3.83
CA LEU A 179 1.50 7.58 -4.40
C LEU A 179 1.25 8.66 -3.37
N VAL A 180 1.50 9.91 -3.71
CA VAL A 180 1.14 11.07 -2.89
C VAL A 180 0.03 11.83 -3.58
N VAL A 181 -1.10 11.95 -2.90
CA VAL A 181 -2.23 12.77 -3.32
C VAL A 181 -2.42 13.93 -2.34
N GLU A 182 -2.86 15.06 -2.85
CA GLU A 182 -3.14 16.28 -2.06
C GLU A 182 -4.59 16.69 -2.32
N LYS A 183 -5.34 16.94 -1.25
CA LYS A 183 -6.68 17.48 -1.37
C LYS A 183 -6.62 18.90 -1.92
N THR A 184 -7.38 19.14 -2.97
CA THR A 184 -7.67 20.49 -3.48
C THR A 184 -8.79 21.15 -2.67
N ALA A 185 -9.10 22.38 -2.96
CA ALA A 185 -10.18 23.07 -2.25
C ALA A 185 -11.56 22.44 -2.52
#